data_69886da0b7d52dc1cd7e8e951b258010
#
_entry.id   69886da0b7d52dc1cd7e8e951b258010
#
_cell.length_a   1.000
_cell.length_b   1.000
_cell.length_c   1.000
_cell.angle_alpha   90.00
_cell.angle_beta   90.00
_cell.angle_gamma   90.00
#
_symmetry.space_group_name_H-M   'P 1'
#
loop_
_entity.id
_entity.type
_entity.pdbx_description
1 polymer ?
#
loop_
_entity_poly.entity_id
_entity_poly.type
_entity_poly.pdbx_seq_one_letter_code
_entity_poly.pdbx_strand_id
1 'polypeptide(L)'
;MKNYKALKSASKVSVKKATVIFKEAEDAVKYKDGDSIPNGKKVGDIKMAAQDAETREVLQIVSKVYDRNTGEAKDDLEKTIDIASVTTDINTLKDEIAYLQSKQTDLEQLEKDLKAL
;
A
#
# COMPACT_ATOMS: atom_id res chain seq x y z
N MET A 1 -6.42 -1.36 -9.41
CA MET A 1 -7.81 -1.19 -8.94
C MET A 1 -8.74 -1.00 -10.13
N LYS A 2 -9.75 -1.81 -10.22
CA LYS A 2 -10.73 -1.67 -11.31
C LYS A 2 -11.65 -0.47 -11.05
N ASN A 3 -11.99 0.26 -12.11
CA ASN A 3 -12.95 1.35 -12.07
C ASN A 3 -12.58 2.53 -11.16
N TYR A 4 -11.30 2.71 -10.85
CA TYR A 4 -10.84 3.79 -9.96
C TYR A 4 -11.37 5.17 -10.37
N LYS A 5 -11.26 5.52 -11.65
CA LYS A 5 -11.72 6.83 -12.15
C LYS A 5 -13.21 7.05 -11.93
N ALA A 6 -14.03 6.03 -12.19
CA ALA A 6 -15.48 6.09 -11.98
C ALA A 6 -15.84 6.18 -10.49
N LEU A 7 -15.16 5.39 -9.66
CA LEU A 7 -15.37 5.41 -8.21
C LEU A 7 -14.95 6.74 -7.58
N LYS A 8 -13.85 7.34 -8.05
CA LYS A 8 -13.41 8.66 -7.61
C LYS A 8 -14.45 9.73 -7.98
N SER A 9 -14.95 9.71 -9.20
CA SER A 9 -15.98 10.65 -9.67
C SER A 9 -17.27 10.53 -8.86
N ALA A 10 -17.63 9.32 -8.40
CA ALA A 10 -18.76 9.07 -7.53
C ALA A 10 -18.47 9.33 -6.04
N SER A 11 -17.31 9.83 -5.69
CA SER A 11 -16.84 10.05 -4.30
C SER A 11 -16.84 8.79 -3.43
N LYS A 12 -16.73 7.61 -4.04
CA LYS A 12 -16.69 6.33 -3.33
C LYS A 12 -15.26 5.90 -2.99
N VAL A 13 -14.27 6.49 -3.63
CA VAL A 13 -12.86 6.21 -3.44
C VAL A 13 -12.09 7.52 -3.40
N SER A 14 -11.10 7.61 -2.54
CA SER A 14 -10.16 8.73 -2.47
C SER A 14 -8.76 8.23 -2.11
N VAL A 15 -7.79 9.10 -2.20
CA VAL A 15 -6.42 8.83 -1.79
C VAL A 15 -6.02 9.80 -0.69
N LYS A 16 -5.18 9.33 0.23
CA LYS A 16 -4.65 10.15 1.30
C LYS A 16 -3.24 9.72 1.71
N LYS A 17 -2.54 10.60 2.42
CA LYS A 17 -1.34 10.23 3.17
C LYS A 17 -1.77 9.88 4.59
N ALA A 18 -1.16 8.85 5.16
CA ALA A 18 -1.36 8.47 6.54
C ALA A 18 -0.03 8.21 7.22
N THR A 19 0.04 8.51 8.50
CA THR A 19 1.20 8.17 9.33
C THR A 19 0.89 6.86 10.05
N VAL A 20 1.74 5.86 9.87
CA VAL A 20 1.60 4.56 10.53
C VAL A 20 2.76 4.32 11.47
N ILE A 21 2.52 3.63 12.58
CA ILE A 21 3.55 3.24 13.53
C ILE A 21 4.24 2.00 12.95
N PHE A 22 5.52 2.18 12.61
CA PHE A 22 6.37 1.10 12.11
C PHE A 22 6.98 0.28 13.25
N LYS A 23 7.35 0.95 14.32
CA LYS A 23 7.89 0.35 15.55
C LYS A 23 7.28 1.08 16.74
N GLU A 24 6.70 0.33 17.68
CA GLU A 24 6.14 0.90 18.89
C GLU A 24 7.22 1.52 19.78
N ALA A 25 6.84 2.54 20.56
CA ALA A 25 7.70 3.11 21.57
C ALA A 25 8.03 2.05 22.64
N GLU A 26 9.24 2.08 23.13
CA GLU A 26 9.70 1.20 24.21
C GLU A 26 10.09 2.04 25.43
N ASP A 27 9.64 1.60 26.61
CA ASP A 27 10.01 2.22 27.87
C ASP A 27 11.47 1.90 28.23
N ALA A 28 12.09 2.76 29.02
CA ALA A 28 13.41 2.50 29.56
C ALA A 28 13.39 1.22 30.43
N VAL A 29 14.43 0.42 30.27
CA VAL A 29 14.64 -0.78 31.09
C VAL A 29 15.67 -0.45 32.17
N LYS A 30 15.35 -0.75 33.42
CA LYS A 30 16.22 -0.51 34.58
C LYS A 30 16.77 -1.83 35.12
N TYR A 31 17.94 -1.76 35.76
CA TYR A 31 18.48 -2.91 36.46
C TYR A 31 17.60 -3.30 37.65
N LYS A 32 17.36 -4.59 37.78
CA LYS A 32 16.55 -5.19 38.85
C LYS A 32 17.41 -6.06 39.75
N ASP A 33 16.88 -6.41 40.95
CA ASP A 33 17.49 -7.41 41.80
C ASP A 33 17.65 -8.74 41.06
N GLY A 34 18.83 -9.32 41.14
CA GLY A 34 19.16 -10.56 40.47
C GLY A 34 19.80 -10.39 39.08
N ASP A 35 19.78 -9.17 38.56
CA ASP A 35 20.49 -8.88 37.28
C ASP A 35 22.00 -8.87 37.48
N SER A 36 22.72 -9.23 36.41
CA SER A 36 24.16 -9.06 36.33
C SER A 36 24.46 -7.57 36.10
N ILE A 37 24.89 -6.87 37.16
CA ILE A 37 25.05 -5.41 37.12
C ILE A 37 26.54 -5.05 36.98
N PRO A 38 26.92 -4.26 35.94
CA PRO A 38 28.30 -3.80 35.77
C PRO A 38 28.80 -2.93 36.93
N ASN A 39 30.11 -2.90 37.13
CA ASN A 39 30.71 -2.00 38.10
C ASN A 39 30.32 -0.55 37.83
N GLY A 40 29.97 0.18 38.90
CA GLY A 40 29.52 1.57 38.81
C GLY A 40 28.02 1.74 38.55
N LYS A 41 27.30 0.65 38.37
CA LYS A 41 25.84 0.63 38.22
C LYS A 41 25.20 -0.03 39.44
N LYS A 42 23.92 0.28 39.65
CA LYS A 42 23.12 -0.28 40.75
C LYS A 42 21.68 -0.51 40.29
N VAL A 43 20.93 -1.25 41.11
CA VAL A 43 19.49 -1.43 40.91
C VAL A 43 18.80 -0.08 40.81
N GLY A 44 17.93 0.06 39.80
CA GLY A 44 17.23 1.30 39.49
C GLY A 44 17.94 2.18 38.46
N ASP A 45 19.22 1.92 38.15
CA ASP A 45 19.90 2.61 37.05
C ASP A 45 19.38 2.13 35.69
N ILE A 46 19.49 2.98 34.69
CA ILE A 46 19.03 2.66 33.33
C ILE A 46 19.96 1.63 32.67
N LYS A 47 19.41 0.47 32.33
CA LYS A 47 20.06 -0.57 31.55
C LYS A 47 19.96 -0.31 30.05
N MET A 48 18.77 0.05 29.59
CA MET A 48 18.47 0.46 28.23
C MET A 48 17.61 1.73 28.27
N ALA A 49 18.01 2.74 27.50
CA ALA A 49 17.24 3.97 27.39
C ALA A 49 15.88 3.72 26.70
N ALA A 50 14.90 4.52 27.08
CA ALA A 50 13.62 4.54 26.37
C ALA A 50 13.84 4.88 24.87
N GLN A 51 13.03 4.28 24.02
CA GLN A 51 13.06 4.54 22.59
C GLN A 51 11.71 5.08 22.14
N ASP A 52 11.75 6.11 21.30
CA ASP A 52 10.54 6.66 20.71
C ASP A 52 9.98 5.72 19.64
N ALA A 53 8.68 5.81 19.41
CA ALA A 53 8.04 5.12 18.30
C ALA A 53 8.62 5.62 16.98
N GLU A 54 8.83 4.70 16.04
CA GLU A 54 9.18 5.03 14.66
C GLU A 54 7.90 5.07 13.83
N THR A 55 7.69 6.16 13.12
CA THR A 55 6.54 6.35 12.25
C THR A 55 6.97 6.52 10.81
N ARG A 56 6.10 6.15 9.89
CA ARG A 56 6.30 6.34 8.44
C ARG A 56 5.06 6.92 7.82
N GLU A 57 5.24 7.78 6.84
CA GLU A 57 4.16 8.20 5.97
C GLU A 57 3.93 7.14 4.89
N VAL A 58 2.68 6.77 4.68
CA VAL A 58 2.25 5.86 3.63
C VAL A 58 1.14 6.50 2.82
N LEU A 59 1.00 6.05 1.57
CA LEU A 59 -0.12 6.43 0.73
C LEU A 59 -1.20 5.36 0.84
N GLN A 60 -2.44 5.80 0.95
CA GLN A 60 -3.58 4.90 1.09
C GLN A 60 -4.68 5.22 0.10
N ILE A 61 -5.34 4.18 -0.37
CA ILE A 61 -6.64 4.27 -1.04
C ILE A 61 -7.71 4.04 0.02
N VAL A 62 -8.66 4.95 0.10
CA VAL A 62 -9.79 4.85 1.03
C VAL A 62 -11.05 4.56 0.21
N SER A 63 -11.69 3.45 0.49
CA SER A 63 -12.92 3.02 -0.17
C SER A 63 -14.08 3.03 0.80
N LYS A 64 -15.21 3.57 0.37
CA LYS A 64 -16.46 3.50 1.16
C LYS A 64 -17.03 2.09 1.07
N VAL A 65 -17.48 1.59 2.20
CA VAL A 65 -18.06 0.26 2.34
C VAL A 65 -19.48 0.38 2.87
N TYR A 66 -20.40 -0.39 2.28
CA TYR A 66 -21.81 -0.39 2.67
C TYR A 66 -22.26 -1.81 3.00
N ASP A 67 -23.22 -1.92 3.93
CA ASP A 67 -23.84 -3.20 4.23
C ASP A 67 -24.70 -3.66 3.04
N ARG A 68 -24.53 -4.93 2.64
CA ARG A 68 -25.24 -5.49 1.50
C ARG A 68 -26.74 -5.60 1.72
N ASN A 69 -27.16 -5.82 2.97
CA ASN A 69 -28.56 -6.07 3.29
C ASN A 69 -29.31 -4.78 3.62
N THR A 70 -28.67 -3.85 4.30
CA THR A 70 -29.30 -2.61 4.79
C THR A 70 -28.96 -1.39 3.96
N GLY A 71 -27.85 -1.41 3.20
CA GLY A 71 -27.31 -0.25 2.49
C GLY A 71 -26.66 0.80 3.40
N GLU A 72 -26.56 0.52 4.70
CA GLU A 72 -25.95 1.43 5.65
C GLU A 72 -24.44 1.52 5.45
N ALA A 73 -23.89 2.71 5.68
CA ALA A 73 -22.45 2.92 5.61
C ALA A 73 -21.73 2.19 6.73
N LYS A 74 -20.66 1.47 6.38
CA LYS A 74 -19.71 0.87 7.31
C LYS A 74 -18.45 1.73 7.37
N ASP A 75 -17.51 1.35 8.26
CA ASP A 75 -16.19 1.97 8.30
C ASP A 75 -15.49 1.88 6.95
N ASP A 76 -14.79 2.95 6.57
CA ASP A 76 -14.05 2.99 5.32
C ASP A 76 -12.94 1.93 5.31
N LEU A 77 -12.73 1.33 4.16
CA LEU A 77 -11.61 0.42 3.94
C LEU A 77 -10.39 1.22 3.51
N GLU A 78 -9.31 1.15 4.28
CA GLU A 78 -8.05 1.78 3.99
C GLU A 78 -7.02 0.74 3.53
N LYS A 79 -6.43 0.97 2.37
CA LYS A 79 -5.40 0.08 1.82
C LYS A 79 -4.16 0.88 1.48
N THR A 80 -3.02 0.47 2.04
CA THR A 80 -1.72 1.04 1.70
C THR A 80 -1.35 0.71 0.25
N ILE A 81 -0.89 1.72 -0.49
CA ILE A 81 -0.49 1.58 -1.88
C ILE A 81 0.86 2.26 -2.12
N ASP A 82 1.64 1.69 -3.03
CA ASP A 82 2.94 2.18 -3.42
C ASP A 82 2.89 2.73 -4.85
N ILE A 83 3.41 3.94 -5.04
CA ILE A 83 3.48 4.57 -6.37
C ILE A 83 4.28 3.70 -7.34
N ALA A 84 5.39 3.10 -6.89
CA ALA A 84 6.22 2.25 -7.74
C ALA A 84 5.44 1.04 -8.28
N SER A 85 4.60 0.41 -7.46
CA SER A 85 3.74 -0.69 -7.90
C SER A 85 2.73 -0.26 -8.95
N VAL A 86 2.11 0.91 -8.76
CA VAL A 86 1.17 1.48 -9.74
C VAL A 86 1.87 1.77 -11.06
N THR A 87 3.06 2.37 -11.01
CA THR A 87 3.86 2.65 -12.21
C THR A 87 4.23 1.37 -12.94
N THR A 88 4.61 0.33 -12.22
CA THR A 88 4.90 -1.00 -12.82
C THR A 88 3.68 -1.56 -13.52
N ASP A 89 2.51 -1.50 -12.90
CA ASP A 89 1.25 -1.98 -13.49
C ASP A 89 0.90 -1.20 -14.76
N ILE A 90 1.09 0.12 -14.76
CA ILE A 90 0.89 0.96 -15.96
C ILE A 90 1.82 0.52 -17.08
N ASN A 91 3.10 0.30 -16.81
CA ASN A 91 4.08 -0.11 -17.80
C ASN A 91 3.75 -1.50 -18.37
N THR A 92 3.33 -2.44 -17.53
CA THR A 92 2.89 -3.76 -17.95
C THR A 92 1.70 -3.66 -18.90
N LEU A 93 0.71 -2.83 -18.59
CA LEU A 93 -0.45 -2.61 -19.44
C LEU A 93 -0.07 -1.95 -20.76
N LYS A 94 0.86 -1.00 -20.78
CA LYS A 94 1.37 -0.39 -22.01
C LYS A 94 2.02 -1.43 -22.92
N ASP A 95 2.80 -2.35 -22.35
CA ASP A 95 3.44 -3.42 -23.11
C ASP A 95 2.40 -4.39 -23.68
N GLU A 96 1.38 -4.75 -22.91
CA GLU A 96 0.26 -5.58 -23.38
C GLU A 96 -0.51 -4.91 -24.52
N ILE A 97 -0.79 -3.62 -24.41
CA ILE A 97 -1.46 -2.85 -25.45
C ILE A 97 -0.63 -2.85 -26.73
N ALA A 98 0.67 -2.58 -26.62
CA ALA A 98 1.57 -2.59 -27.79
C ALA A 98 1.62 -3.96 -28.46
N TYR A 99 1.67 -5.04 -27.68
CA TYR A 99 1.63 -6.41 -28.19
C TYR A 99 0.33 -6.70 -28.93
N LEU A 100 -0.81 -6.33 -28.35
CA LEU A 100 -2.12 -6.54 -28.98
C LEU A 100 -2.30 -5.71 -30.23
N GLN A 101 -1.81 -4.48 -30.27
CA GLN A 101 -1.82 -3.63 -31.46
C GLN A 101 -0.99 -4.23 -32.60
N SER A 102 0.20 -4.74 -32.27
CA SER A 102 1.04 -5.43 -33.26
C SER A 102 0.37 -6.67 -33.83
N LYS A 103 -0.24 -7.46 -32.95
CA LYS A 103 -1.00 -8.66 -33.35
C LYS A 103 -2.19 -8.32 -34.24
N GLN A 104 -2.91 -7.25 -33.92
CA GLN A 104 -4.02 -6.75 -34.74
C GLN A 104 -3.54 -6.34 -36.13
N THR A 105 -2.44 -5.60 -36.22
CA THR A 105 -1.86 -5.16 -37.49
C THR A 105 -1.49 -6.36 -38.35
N ASP A 106 -0.88 -7.38 -37.78
CA ASP A 106 -0.50 -8.59 -38.48
C ASP A 106 -1.74 -9.33 -39.04
N LEU A 107 -2.79 -9.44 -38.24
CA LEU A 107 -4.04 -10.09 -38.64
C LEU A 107 -4.78 -9.29 -39.72
N GLU A 108 -4.76 -7.98 -39.65
CA GLU A 108 -5.34 -7.12 -40.69
C GLU A 108 -4.61 -7.28 -42.02
N GLN A 109 -3.29 -7.39 -42.00
CA GLN A 109 -2.50 -7.64 -43.20
C GLN A 109 -2.81 -9.01 -43.79
N LEU A 110 -2.92 -10.05 -42.92
CA LEU A 110 -3.29 -11.39 -43.38
C LEU A 110 -4.69 -11.40 -43.99
N GLU A 111 -5.66 -10.73 -43.40
CA GLU A 111 -7.01 -10.61 -43.93
C GLU A 111 -6.99 -9.97 -45.32
N LYS A 112 -6.24 -8.87 -45.46
CA LYS A 112 -6.10 -8.16 -46.73
C LYS A 112 -5.50 -9.06 -47.80
N ASP A 113 -4.45 -9.80 -47.45
CA ASP A 113 -3.80 -10.72 -48.39
C ASP A 113 -4.73 -11.86 -48.84
N LEU A 114 -5.52 -12.40 -47.89
CA LEU A 114 -6.50 -13.44 -48.19
C LEU A 114 -7.64 -12.94 -49.09
N LYS A 115 -8.11 -11.73 -48.88
CA LYS A 115 -9.16 -11.12 -49.73
C LYS A 115 -8.69 -10.77 -51.11
N ALA A 116 -7.40 -10.62 -51.30
CA ALA A 116 -6.80 -10.33 -52.60
C ALA A 116 -6.60 -11.57 -53.50
N LEU A 117 -6.83 -12.76 -53.00
CA LEU A 117 -6.72 -14.00 -53.77
C LEU A 117 -7.87 -14.19 -54.75
#